data_d2fdf7491b22afbf347684bf5149b7fa
#
_entry.id   d2fdf7491b22afbf347684bf5149b7fa
#
_cell.length_a   1.000
_cell.length_b   1.000
_cell.length_c   1.000
_cell.angle_alpha   90.00
_cell.angle_beta   90.00
_cell.angle_gamma   90.00
#
_symmetry.space_group_name_H-M   'P 1'
#
loop_
_entity.id
_entity.type
_entity.pdbx_description
1 polymer ?
#
loop_
_entity_poly.entity_id
_entity_poly.type
_entity_poly.pdbx_seq_one_letter_code
_entity_poly.pdbx_strand_id
1 'polypeptide(L)'
;MIPTARPALTGGELSRVAEVFDSRWLGQGAVTAEFEQAISERVGGRPFLAVNTGTTAMHLALAALGIGPGDEVVLPSLTFVATAQAVAATGARPVLCDVDAATLNVDVDCLERAVTPRTRAVIPVHYRGLPVGLDEILAWAGERGIRVVEDAAHAFGSVYPDGTPVGGRGDVTCFSFDPIKNVTTGEGGGIVFADAEDRARASRMAVLGIDSTAWGRLETRRPWMYDVVETGFRYHMPNFCAAIGLAQLERFDEHRARKQSVLARYQETFRDLPYLEMREMPVERCFPFLALVLVDERDRFMSGMKERGVGTGVHYIPSHRLSRFRDAAAGKLEVTEGVADRICSLPLLSDQTDEELELVVEAVRSFVPERTGVN
;
A
#
# COMPACT_ATOMS: atom_id res chain seq x y z
N MET A 1 23.10 1.77 -12.85
CA MET A 1 22.02 0.77 -12.72
C MET A 1 20.74 1.50 -12.39
N ILE A 2 19.69 1.30 -13.16
CA ILE A 2 18.35 1.83 -12.91
C ILE A 2 17.71 0.98 -11.81
N PRO A 3 17.34 1.52 -10.63
CA PRO A 3 16.71 0.74 -9.55
C PRO A 3 15.25 0.45 -9.87
N THR A 4 14.65 -0.57 -9.23
CA THR A 4 13.21 -0.86 -9.33
C THR A 4 12.33 0.25 -8.79
N ALA A 5 12.80 0.92 -7.73
CA ALA A 5 12.13 2.04 -7.08
C ALA A 5 13.17 3.00 -6.49
N ARG A 6 12.86 4.27 -6.50
CA ARG A 6 13.55 5.34 -5.76
C ARG A 6 12.59 6.48 -5.51
N PRO A 7 12.73 7.25 -4.42
CA PRO A 7 11.94 8.46 -4.24
C PRO A 7 12.33 9.51 -5.29
N ALA A 8 11.36 10.18 -5.88
CA ALA A 8 11.58 11.32 -6.75
C ALA A 8 11.67 12.59 -5.89
N LEU A 9 12.88 12.99 -5.55
CA LEU A 9 13.15 14.14 -4.66
C LEU A 9 13.59 15.35 -5.46
N THR A 10 13.23 16.52 -4.93
CA THR A 10 13.69 17.85 -5.40
C THR A 10 14.32 18.62 -4.23
N GLY A 11 14.53 19.90 -4.36
CA GLY A 11 14.89 20.73 -3.21
C GLY A 11 13.71 21.15 -2.32
N GLY A 12 12.46 20.90 -2.78
CA GLY A 12 11.24 21.32 -2.09
C GLY A 12 11.05 20.62 -0.74
N GLU A 13 11.35 19.32 -0.67
CA GLU A 13 11.25 18.55 0.55
C GLU A 13 12.19 19.09 1.63
N LEU A 14 13.45 19.39 1.27
CA LEU A 14 14.43 19.94 2.19
C LEU A 14 14.01 21.34 2.68
N SER A 15 13.47 22.18 1.80
CA SER A 15 12.98 23.52 2.16
C SER A 15 11.86 23.45 3.19
N ARG A 16 10.83 22.61 2.96
CA ARG A 16 9.72 22.42 3.89
C ARG A 16 10.16 21.83 5.24
N VAL A 17 11.12 20.91 5.23
CA VAL A 17 11.70 20.37 6.48
C VAL A 17 12.46 21.45 7.24
N ALA A 18 13.21 22.34 6.57
CA ALA A 18 13.89 23.46 7.21
C ALA A 18 12.91 24.38 7.96
N GLU A 19 11.75 24.70 7.37
CA GLU A 19 10.69 25.48 8.02
C GLU A 19 10.21 24.83 9.34
N VAL A 20 10.09 23.48 9.35
CA VAL A 20 9.74 22.75 10.58
C VAL A 20 10.83 22.91 11.66
N PHE A 21 12.11 22.85 11.27
CA PHE A 21 13.20 23.06 12.21
C PHE A 21 13.24 24.49 12.75
N ASP A 22 12.96 25.49 11.92
CA ASP A 22 12.86 26.91 12.33
C ASP A 22 11.72 27.13 13.32
N SER A 23 10.60 26.43 13.17
CA SER A 23 9.47 26.46 14.10
C SER A 23 9.80 25.85 15.47
N ARG A 24 10.86 25.03 15.58
CA ARG A 24 11.25 24.24 16.76
C ARG A 24 10.20 23.26 17.27
N TRP A 25 9.18 22.93 16.45
CA TRP A 25 8.16 21.94 16.79
C TRP A 25 8.22 20.74 15.84
N LEU A 26 9.04 19.74 16.19
CA LEU A 26 9.30 18.58 15.35
C LEU A 26 8.21 17.49 15.43
N GLY A 27 7.53 17.38 16.58
CA GLY A 27 6.47 16.39 16.81
C GLY A 27 5.19 16.70 16.02
N GLN A 28 4.14 15.89 16.24
CA GLN A 28 2.84 16.13 15.65
C GLN A 28 2.32 17.53 15.97
N GLY A 29 1.79 18.24 14.97
CA GLY A 29 1.30 19.62 15.13
C GLY A 29 0.65 20.16 13.86
N ALA A 30 0.77 21.46 13.63
CA ALA A 30 0.11 22.17 12.54
C ALA A 30 0.46 21.62 11.14
N VAL A 31 1.74 21.27 10.89
CA VAL A 31 2.17 20.74 9.60
C VAL A 31 1.59 19.35 9.34
N THR A 32 1.47 18.52 10.39
CA THR A 32 0.78 17.23 10.27
C THR A 32 -0.72 17.43 9.95
N ALA A 33 -1.37 18.40 10.59
CA ALA A 33 -2.77 18.72 10.30
C ALA A 33 -2.96 19.24 8.86
N GLU A 34 -2.04 20.07 8.34
CA GLU A 34 -2.03 20.51 6.94
C GLU A 34 -1.90 19.32 5.98
N PHE A 35 -1.00 18.37 6.27
CA PHE A 35 -0.86 17.15 5.50
C PHE A 35 -2.13 16.28 5.54
N GLU A 36 -2.74 16.10 6.72
CA GLU A 36 -4.00 15.38 6.87
C GLU A 36 -5.12 16.01 6.01
N GLN A 37 -5.22 17.34 5.99
CA GLN A 37 -6.17 18.06 5.16
C GLN A 37 -5.88 17.86 3.67
N ALA A 38 -4.63 17.99 3.23
CA ALA A 38 -4.23 17.81 1.84
C ALA A 38 -4.49 16.38 1.32
N ILE A 39 -4.34 15.36 2.16
CA ILE A 39 -4.72 13.98 1.82
C ILE A 39 -6.24 13.83 1.81
N SER A 40 -6.95 14.37 2.80
CA SER A 40 -8.42 14.34 2.86
C SER A 40 -9.06 14.83 1.55
N GLU A 41 -8.59 15.93 1.01
CA GLU A 41 -9.06 16.49 -0.26
C GLU A 41 -8.90 15.50 -1.44
N ARG A 42 -7.83 14.71 -1.44
CA ARG A 42 -7.52 13.72 -2.49
C ARG A 42 -8.26 12.39 -2.34
N VAL A 43 -8.83 12.13 -1.17
CA VAL A 43 -9.62 10.92 -0.88
C VAL A 43 -11.12 11.23 -0.76
N GLY A 44 -11.61 12.20 -1.51
CA GLY A 44 -13.05 12.54 -1.58
C GLY A 44 -13.55 13.35 -0.39
N GLY A 45 -12.71 14.09 0.32
CA GLY A 45 -13.06 14.92 1.47
C GLY A 45 -13.25 14.15 2.78
N ARG A 46 -12.94 12.85 2.81
CA ARG A 46 -13.06 12.02 4.01
C ARG A 46 -11.90 12.32 4.98
N PRO A 47 -12.20 12.41 6.29
CA PRO A 47 -11.18 12.71 7.29
C PRO A 47 -10.07 11.67 7.31
N PHE A 48 -8.83 12.13 7.22
CA PHE A 48 -7.62 11.31 7.25
C PHE A 48 -6.92 11.41 8.60
N LEU A 49 -6.33 10.32 9.09
CA LEU A 49 -5.50 10.25 10.28
C LEU A 49 -4.09 9.84 9.89
N ALA A 50 -3.11 10.72 10.03
CA ALA A 50 -1.71 10.44 9.74
C ALA A 50 -1.04 9.64 10.86
N VAL A 51 -0.31 8.59 10.48
CA VAL A 51 0.50 7.74 11.37
C VAL A 51 1.89 7.52 10.80
N ASN A 52 2.77 6.91 11.60
CA ASN A 52 4.19 6.85 11.29
C ASN A 52 4.59 5.77 10.26
N THR A 53 3.75 4.80 9.93
CA THR A 53 3.98 3.82 8.85
C THR A 53 2.66 3.24 8.32
N GLY A 54 2.67 2.65 7.11
CA GLY A 54 1.51 1.89 6.62
C GLY A 54 1.20 0.64 7.45
N THR A 55 2.21 -0.01 8.04
CA THR A 55 2.01 -1.17 8.93
C THR A 55 1.26 -0.77 10.19
N THR A 56 1.64 0.36 10.81
CA THR A 56 0.94 0.87 11.99
C THR A 56 -0.45 1.41 11.66
N ALA A 57 -0.68 1.88 10.43
CA ALA A 57 -2.02 2.24 9.95
C ALA A 57 -2.95 1.02 9.99
N MET A 58 -2.55 -0.10 9.39
CA MET A 58 -3.35 -1.33 9.40
C MET A 58 -3.53 -1.90 10.81
N HIS A 59 -2.47 -1.95 11.62
CA HIS A 59 -2.55 -2.43 13.00
C HIS A 59 -3.50 -1.58 13.84
N LEU A 60 -3.37 -0.26 13.75
CA LEU A 60 -4.21 0.69 14.49
C LEU A 60 -5.68 0.61 14.03
N ALA A 61 -5.93 0.47 12.72
CA ALA A 61 -7.27 0.29 12.17
C ALA A 61 -7.95 -0.95 12.78
N LEU A 62 -7.28 -2.11 12.72
CA LEU A 62 -7.79 -3.36 13.28
C LEU A 62 -8.03 -3.25 14.80
N ALA A 63 -7.08 -2.67 15.53
CA ALA A 63 -7.21 -2.48 16.98
C ALA A 63 -8.38 -1.52 17.34
N ALA A 64 -8.57 -0.44 16.58
CA ALA A 64 -9.69 0.49 16.77
C ALA A 64 -11.04 -0.17 16.49
N LEU A 65 -11.10 -1.12 15.54
CA LEU A 65 -12.27 -1.94 15.27
C LEU A 65 -12.51 -3.04 16.33
N GLY A 66 -11.64 -3.16 17.33
CA GLY A 66 -11.74 -4.16 18.40
C GLY A 66 -11.34 -5.57 18.00
N ILE A 67 -10.61 -5.72 16.87
CA ILE A 67 -10.13 -7.02 16.38
C ILE A 67 -8.91 -7.46 17.20
N GLY A 68 -8.95 -8.69 17.71
CA GLY A 68 -7.93 -9.19 18.62
C GLY A 68 -7.93 -10.71 18.80
N PRO A 69 -7.43 -11.23 19.95
CA PRO A 69 -7.32 -12.66 20.21
C PRO A 69 -8.66 -13.39 20.07
N GLY A 70 -8.66 -14.48 19.30
CA GLY A 70 -9.85 -15.30 19.00
C GLY A 70 -10.51 -14.96 17.67
N ASP A 71 -10.24 -13.77 17.12
CA ASP A 71 -10.74 -13.36 15.81
C ASP A 71 -9.85 -13.87 14.67
N GLU A 72 -10.43 -13.98 13.48
CA GLU A 72 -9.73 -14.24 12.23
C GLU A 72 -9.90 -13.07 11.27
N VAL A 73 -8.83 -12.77 10.54
CA VAL A 73 -8.83 -11.76 9.48
C VAL A 73 -8.34 -12.39 8.19
N VAL A 74 -9.16 -12.35 7.14
CA VAL A 74 -8.83 -12.91 5.82
C VAL A 74 -8.11 -11.85 4.99
N LEU A 75 -7.01 -12.25 4.33
CA LEU A 75 -6.21 -11.39 3.45
C LEU A 75 -5.52 -12.23 2.37
N PRO A 76 -5.15 -11.65 1.20
CA PRO A 76 -4.43 -12.39 0.18
C PRO A 76 -3.06 -12.84 0.68
N SER A 77 -2.64 -14.02 0.26
CA SER A 77 -1.27 -14.46 0.51
C SER A 77 -0.25 -13.70 -0.33
N LEU A 78 -0.66 -13.24 -1.52
CA LEU A 78 0.17 -12.42 -2.42
C LEU A 78 0.07 -10.94 -2.01
N THR A 79 0.80 -10.59 -0.96
CA THR A 79 0.94 -9.20 -0.47
C THR A 79 2.29 -9.02 0.22
N PHE A 80 2.64 -7.77 0.51
CA PHE A 80 3.77 -7.50 1.41
C PHE A 80 3.44 -8.00 2.82
N VAL A 81 4.42 -8.59 3.47
CA VAL A 81 4.25 -9.25 4.78
C VAL A 81 3.67 -8.34 5.88
N ALA A 82 3.75 -7.03 5.71
CA ALA A 82 3.20 -6.06 6.66
C ALA A 82 1.69 -6.25 6.92
N THR A 83 0.91 -6.63 5.90
CA THR A 83 -0.52 -6.89 6.04
C THR A 83 -0.79 -8.04 7.01
N ALA A 84 -0.09 -9.17 6.85
CA ALA A 84 -0.22 -10.31 7.76
C ALA A 84 0.36 -10.03 9.17
N GLN A 85 1.44 -9.26 9.25
CA GLN A 85 2.04 -8.84 10.52
C GLN A 85 1.14 -7.90 11.31
N ALA A 86 0.45 -6.97 10.65
CA ALA A 86 -0.49 -6.06 11.30
C ALA A 86 -1.64 -6.84 11.96
N VAL A 87 -2.18 -7.86 11.29
CA VAL A 87 -3.17 -8.77 11.88
C VAL A 87 -2.59 -9.52 13.08
N ALA A 88 -1.43 -10.15 12.91
CA ALA A 88 -0.81 -10.93 13.98
C ALA A 88 -0.46 -10.08 15.21
N ALA A 89 -0.15 -8.80 15.01
CA ALA A 89 0.18 -7.86 16.09
C ALA A 89 -1.02 -7.51 16.98
N THR A 90 -2.27 -7.61 16.48
CA THR A 90 -3.47 -7.48 17.32
C THR A 90 -3.76 -8.71 18.18
N GLY A 91 -3.07 -9.82 17.93
CA GLY A 91 -3.38 -11.13 18.50
C GLY A 91 -4.42 -11.92 17.72
N ALA A 92 -5.02 -11.36 16.69
CA ALA A 92 -5.90 -12.08 15.76
C ALA A 92 -5.11 -13.04 14.87
N ARG A 93 -5.80 -14.02 14.29
CA ARG A 93 -5.21 -14.99 13.38
C ARG A 93 -5.34 -14.50 11.93
N PRO A 94 -4.25 -14.28 11.19
CA PRO A 94 -4.31 -14.09 9.75
C PRO A 94 -4.73 -15.41 9.07
N VAL A 95 -5.66 -15.31 8.12
CA VAL A 95 -6.12 -16.40 7.26
C VAL A 95 -5.82 -16.00 5.82
N LEU A 96 -4.91 -16.72 5.17
CA LEU A 96 -4.38 -16.35 3.87
C LEU A 96 -5.22 -17.01 2.76
N CYS A 97 -5.85 -16.19 1.91
CA CYS A 97 -6.61 -16.64 0.75
C CYS A 97 -5.80 -16.52 -0.55
N ASP A 98 -6.33 -17.11 -1.61
CA ASP A 98 -5.83 -16.96 -2.97
C ASP A 98 -6.26 -15.62 -3.58
N VAL A 99 -5.87 -15.36 -4.81
CA VAL A 99 -6.21 -14.18 -5.60
C VAL A 99 -6.84 -14.58 -6.93
N ASP A 100 -7.53 -13.65 -7.56
CA ASP A 100 -8.05 -13.81 -8.93
C ASP A 100 -6.89 -13.88 -9.94
N ALA A 101 -7.00 -14.75 -10.93
CA ALA A 101 -5.91 -15.01 -11.88
C ALA A 101 -5.65 -13.86 -12.85
N ALA A 102 -6.66 -13.04 -13.17
CA ALA A 102 -6.52 -11.93 -14.12
C ALA A 102 -5.91 -10.69 -13.46
N THR A 103 -6.40 -10.36 -12.26
CA THR A 103 -6.05 -9.13 -11.57
C THR A 103 -4.92 -9.29 -10.55
N LEU A 104 -4.75 -10.49 -9.98
CA LEU A 104 -3.93 -10.79 -8.81
C LEU A 104 -4.39 -10.05 -7.55
N ASN A 105 -5.61 -9.54 -7.56
CA ASN A 105 -6.33 -9.01 -6.40
C ASN A 105 -7.28 -10.07 -5.85
N VAL A 106 -7.78 -9.88 -4.63
CA VAL A 106 -8.87 -10.71 -4.11
C VAL A 106 -10.20 -10.28 -4.74
N ASP A 107 -11.07 -11.25 -4.94
CA ASP A 107 -12.48 -11.07 -5.24
C ASP A 107 -13.36 -11.76 -4.17
N VAL A 108 -14.67 -11.68 -4.32
CA VAL A 108 -15.62 -12.30 -3.39
C VAL A 108 -15.43 -13.81 -3.33
N ASP A 109 -15.16 -14.47 -4.45
CA ASP A 109 -14.98 -15.92 -4.51
C ASP A 109 -13.75 -16.38 -3.73
N CYS A 110 -12.66 -15.60 -3.78
CA CYS A 110 -11.45 -15.84 -3.00
C CYS A 110 -11.72 -15.70 -1.48
N LEU A 111 -12.48 -14.68 -1.09
CA LEU A 111 -12.84 -14.42 0.30
C LEU A 111 -13.80 -15.48 0.84
N GLU A 112 -14.85 -15.84 0.08
CA GLU A 112 -15.87 -16.83 0.48
C GLU A 112 -15.26 -18.20 0.82
N ARG A 113 -14.23 -18.61 0.07
CA ARG A 113 -13.52 -19.88 0.34
C ARG A 113 -12.68 -19.88 1.61
N ALA A 114 -12.39 -18.69 2.18
CA ALA A 114 -11.47 -18.53 3.31
C ALA A 114 -12.15 -18.15 4.64
N VAL A 115 -13.39 -17.64 4.60
CA VAL A 115 -14.08 -17.17 5.81
C VAL A 115 -14.55 -18.33 6.69
N THR A 116 -14.59 -18.07 7.99
CA THR A 116 -15.12 -18.95 9.02
C THR A 116 -16.04 -18.16 9.97
N PRO A 117 -16.76 -18.82 10.90
CA PRO A 117 -17.55 -18.11 11.90
C PRO A 117 -16.72 -17.18 12.84
N ARG A 118 -15.39 -17.29 12.85
CA ARG A 118 -14.50 -16.42 13.60
C ARG A 118 -14.01 -15.22 12.79
N THR A 119 -14.28 -15.17 11.49
CA THR A 119 -13.86 -14.03 10.65
C THR A 119 -14.59 -12.77 11.07
N ARG A 120 -13.82 -11.73 11.42
CA ARG A 120 -14.33 -10.41 11.82
C ARG A 120 -14.00 -9.32 10.83
N ALA A 121 -12.93 -9.50 10.05
CA ALA A 121 -12.57 -8.57 8.99
C ALA A 121 -11.96 -9.29 7.80
N VAL A 122 -11.98 -8.61 6.65
CA VAL A 122 -11.20 -8.95 5.46
C VAL A 122 -10.31 -7.77 5.10
N ILE A 123 -9.10 -8.06 4.57
CA ILE A 123 -8.17 -7.03 4.10
C ILE A 123 -7.92 -7.25 2.60
N PRO A 124 -8.77 -6.69 1.72
CA PRO A 124 -8.44 -6.62 0.30
C PRO A 124 -7.23 -5.71 0.09
N VAL A 125 -6.29 -6.13 -0.77
CA VAL A 125 -5.10 -5.37 -1.12
C VAL A 125 -5.26 -4.83 -2.53
N HIS A 126 -5.12 -3.52 -2.73
CA HIS A 126 -5.10 -2.89 -4.04
C HIS A 126 -3.73 -3.10 -4.69
N TYR A 127 -3.44 -4.35 -5.06
CA TYR A 127 -2.13 -4.76 -5.50
C TYR A 127 -1.66 -4.02 -6.77
N ARG A 128 -0.41 -3.62 -6.83
CA ARG A 128 0.22 -2.85 -7.92
C ARG A 128 -0.33 -1.43 -8.12
N GLY A 129 -1.29 -0.98 -7.33
CA GLY A 129 -2.05 0.24 -7.55
C GLY A 129 -3.36 0.04 -8.31
N LEU A 130 -3.73 -1.22 -8.60
CA LEU A 130 -5.00 -1.59 -9.21
C LEU A 130 -6.07 -1.74 -8.12
N PRO A 131 -7.13 -0.92 -8.10
CA PRO A 131 -8.22 -1.07 -7.13
C PRO A 131 -8.94 -2.42 -7.28
N VAL A 132 -9.33 -3.02 -6.15
CA VAL A 132 -10.19 -4.22 -6.12
C VAL A 132 -11.63 -3.88 -6.53
N GLY A 133 -12.44 -4.89 -6.84
CA GLY A 133 -13.90 -4.76 -6.98
C GLY A 133 -14.56 -4.51 -5.62
N LEU A 134 -14.42 -3.29 -5.09
CA LEU A 134 -14.76 -2.99 -3.70
C LEU A 134 -16.26 -3.08 -3.43
N ASP A 135 -17.12 -2.68 -4.37
CA ASP A 135 -18.57 -2.65 -4.16
C ASP A 135 -19.14 -4.05 -3.88
N GLU A 136 -18.67 -5.05 -4.64
CA GLU A 136 -19.06 -6.44 -4.43
C GLU A 136 -18.55 -6.98 -3.08
N ILE A 137 -17.33 -6.63 -2.72
CA ILE A 137 -16.72 -7.02 -1.43
C ILE A 137 -17.48 -6.38 -0.26
N LEU A 138 -17.83 -5.10 -0.34
CA LEU A 138 -18.59 -4.40 0.70
C LEU A 138 -20.01 -4.98 0.87
N ALA A 139 -20.71 -5.24 -0.24
CA ALA A 139 -22.04 -5.84 -0.20
C ALA A 139 -21.99 -7.23 0.45
N TRP A 140 -21.08 -8.09 0.01
CA TRP A 140 -20.87 -9.43 0.53
C TRP A 140 -20.48 -9.45 2.02
N ALA A 141 -19.57 -8.56 2.43
CA ALA A 141 -19.11 -8.44 3.82
C ALA A 141 -20.21 -7.90 4.74
N GLY A 142 -20.98 -6.91 4.27
CA GLY A 142 -22.10 -6.33 5.00
C GLY A 142 -23.19 -7.34 5.36
N GLU A 143 -23.55 -8.26 4.45
CA GLU A 143 -24.49 -9.35 4.71
C GLU A 143 -24.04 -10.30 5.82
N ARG A 144 -22.74 -10.34 6.10
CA ARG A 144 -22.09 -11.25 7.07
C ARG A 144 -21.63 -10.56 8.35
N GLY A 145 -21.80 -9.24 8.45
CA GLY A 145 -21.28 -8.43 9.56
C GLY A 145 -19.76 -8.44 9.66
N ILE A 146 -19.07 -8.62 8.51
CA ILE A 146 -17.60 -8.62 8.41
C ILE A 146 -17.14 -7.20 8.05
N ARG A 147 -16.11 -6.68 8.72
CA ARG A 147 -15.52 -5.36 8.43
C ARG A 147 -14.53 -5.45 7.25
N VAL A 148 -14.48 -4.41 6.45
CA VAL A 148 -13.54 -4.31 5.31
C VAL A 148 -12.48 -3.28 5.63
N VAL A 149 -11.21 -3.71 5.72
CA VAL A 149 -10.03 -2.85 5.92
C VAL A 149 -9.18 -2.91 4.66
N GLU A 150 -9.23 -1.89 3.84
CA GLU A 150 -8.48 -1.84 2.58
C GLU A 150 -7.00 -1.59 2.83
N ASP A 151 -6.12 -2.48 2.35
CA ASP A 151 -4.69 -2.20 2.22
C ASP A 151 -4.46 -1.48 0.89
N ALA A 152 -4.45 -0.16 0.95
CA ALA A 152 -4.22 0.73 -0.18
C ALA A 152 -2.77 1.25 -0.23
N ALA A 153 -1.81 0.54 0.38
CA ALA A 153 -0.41 0.94 0.41
C ALA A 153 0.22 1.14 -0.98
N HIS A 154 -0.39 0.59 -2.03
CA HIS A 154 0.04 0.74 -3.42
C HIS A 154 -0.87 1.67 -4.24
N ALA A 155 -2.00 2.13 -3.70
CA ALA A 155 -3.08 2.68 -4.52
C ALA A 155 -3.47 4.14 -4.20
N PHE A 156 -2.67 4.86 -3.40
CA PHE A 156 -2.90 6.29 -3.21
C PHE A 156 -2.84 7.01 -4.55
N GLY A 157 -3.93 7.71 -4.90
CA GLY A 157 -4.09 8.40 -6.18
C GLY A 157 -4.67 7.57 -7.33
N SER A 158 -4.95 6.29 -7.13
CA SER A 158 -5.78 5.50 -8.05
C SER A 158 -7.26 5.78 -7.83
N VAL A 159 -8.08 5.52 -8.85
CA VAL A 159 -9.54 5.72 -8.79
C VAL A 159 -10.29 4.45 -9.18
N TYR A 160 -11.47 4.24 -8.58
CA TYR A 160 -12.39 3.19 -8.97
C TYR A 160 -13.00 3.45 -10.36
N PRO A 161 -13.70 2.48 -10.98
CA PRO A 161 -14.27 2.64 -12.32
C PRO A 161 -15.21 3.84 -12.50
N ASP A 162 -15.87 4.27 -11.43
CA ASP A 162 -16.77 5.45 -11.43
C ASP A 162 -16.05 6.79 -11.20
N GLY A 163 -14.72 6.78 -11.07
CA GLY A 163 -13.91 7.96 -10.81
C GLY A 163 -13.72 8.32 -9.33
N THR A 164 -14.37 7.62 -8.42
CA THR A 164 -14.15 7.82 -6.97
C THR A 164 -12.71 7.47 -6.61
N PRO A 165 -11.95 8.33 -5.89
CA PRO A 165 -10.60 8.01 -5.47
C PRO A 165 -10.57 6.85 -4.46
N VAL A 166 -9.52 6.05 -4.48
CA VAL A 166 -9.27 5.06 -3.41
C VAL A 166 -9.17 5.81 -2.08
N GLY A 167 -9.89 5.33 -1.07
CA GLY A 167 -10.13 6.03 0.20
C GLY A 167 -11.40 6.89 0.22
N GLY A 168 -12.00 7.17 -0.95
CA GLY A 168 -13.25 7.94 -1.05
C GLY A 168 -14.50 7.15 -0.68
N ARG A 169 -14.39 5.82 -0.54
CA ARG A 169 -15.48 4.91 -0.11
C ARG A 169 -14.92 3.78 0.75
N GLY A 170 -15.75 2.83 1.16
CA GLY A 170 -15.37 1.71 2.01
C GLY A 170 -15.44 2.05 3.50
N ASP A 171 -15.19 1.05 4.35
CA ASP A 171 -15.24 1.19 5.81
C ASP A 171 -13.99 1.88 6.34
N VAL A 172 -12.83 1.26 6.04
CA VAL A 172 -11.51 1.72 6.47
C VAL A 172 -10.51 1.51 5.35
N THR A 173 -9.74 2.55 5.02
CA THR A 173 -8.69 2.48 4.00
C THR A 173 -7.35 2.90 4.61
N CYS A 174 -6.32 2.03 4.49
CA CYS A 174 -4.97 2.26 5.02
C CYS A 174 -4.00 2.57 3.88
N PHE A 175 -3.22 3.65 4.03
CA PHE A 175 -2.20 4.08 3.09
C PHE A 175 -0.80 3.97 3.66
N SER A 176 0.18 3.88 2.77
CA SER A 176 1.61 3.93 3.09
C SER A 176 2.30 5.06 2.33
N PHE A 177 3.15 5.79 3.02
CA PHE A 177 4.03 6.82 2.48
C PHE A 177 5.51 6.49 2.78
N ASP A 178 5.83 5.20 2.71
CA ASP A 178 7.19 4.65 2.78
C ASP A 178 8.09 5.26 1.67
N PRO A 179 9.44 5.23 1.79
CA PRO A 179 10.36 5.86 0.84
C PRO A 179 10.14 5.50 -0.64
N ILE A 180 9.68 4.29 -0.94
CA ILE A 180 9.48 3.83 -2.33
C ILE A 180 8.06 4.02 -2.85
N LYS A 181 7.12 4.55 -2.05
CA LYS A 181 5.73 4.74 -2.47
C LYS A 181 5.57 5.89 -3.47
N ASN A 182 4.41 5.95 -4.10
CA ASN A 182 4.08 6.98 -5.10
C ASN A 182 4.16 8.42 -4.55
N VAL A 183 3.86 8.57 -3.27
CA VAL A 183 4.10 9.75 -2.45
C VAL A 183 4.83 9.28 -1.21
N THR A 184 5.91 9.93 -0.83
CA THR A 184 6.68 9.56 0.36
C THR A 184 6.70 10.66 1.40
N THR A 185 6.76 10.27 2.68
CA THR A 185 7.06 11.14 3.82
C THR A 185 8.39 10.77 4.49
N GLY A 186 9.25 10.00 3.77
CA GLY A 186 10.38 9.29 4.35
C GLY A 186 9.90 7.99 5.00
N GLU A 187 9.19 8.09 6.09
CA GLU A 187 8.37 7.04 6.69
C GLU A 187 7.00 7.64 7.01
N GLY A 188 5.94 6.89 6.74
CA GLY A 188 4.58 7.34 7.04
C GLY A 188 3.50 6.40 6.56
N GLY A 189 2.30 6.71 7.01
CA GLY A 189 1.06 6.06 6.61
C GLY A 189 -0.13 6.87 7.09
N GLY A 190 -1.30 6.31 6.90
CA GLY A 190 -2.51 6.91 7.47
C GLY A 190 -3.76 6.14 7.12
N ILE A 191 -4.85 6.57 7.73
CA ILE A 191 -6.11 5.84 7.74
C ILE A 191 -7.25 6.80 7.43
N VAL A 192 -8.14 6.35 6.55
CA VAL A 192 -9.47 6.94 6.35
C VAL A 192 -10.49 6.00 6.97
N PHE A 193 -11.37 6.54 7.81
CA PHE A 193 -12.52 5.82 8.37
C PHE A 193 -13.83 6.38 7.81
N ALA A 194 -14.80 5.50 7.54
CA ALA A 194 -16.17 5.92 7.28
C ALA A 194 -16.86 6.39 8.55
N ASP A 195 -16.63 5.66 9.65
CA ASP A 195 -17.23 5.91 10.96
C ASP A 195 -16.40 6.90 11.79
N ALA A 196 -17.07 7.93 12.31
CA ALA A 196 -16.42 8.99 13.09
C ALA A 196 -15.98 8.51 14.50
N GLU A 197 -16.67 7.52 15.07
CA GLU A 197 -16.34 6.97 16.38
C GLU A 197 -15.10 6.08 16.30
N ASP A 198 -15.04 5.19 15.28
CA ASP A 198 -13.86 4.39 14.98
C ASP A 198 -12.63 5.30 14.77
N ARG A 199 -12.78 6.39 14.00
CA ARG A 199 -11.72 7.39 13.79
C ARG A 199 -11.29 8.07 15.09
N ALA A 200 -12.24 8.50 15.92
CA ALA A 200 -11.94 9.16 17.18
C ALA A 200 -11.19 8.22 18.14
N ARG A 201 -11.60 6.95 18.18
CA ARG A 201 -10.91 5.91 18.93
C ARG A 201 -9.48 5.70 18.42
N ALA A 202 -9.30 5.51 17.11
CA ALA A 202 -7.97 5.36 16.50
C ALA A 202 -7.07 6.56 16.80
N SER A 203 -7.60 7.79 16.74
CA SER A 203 -6.84 9.01 17.06
C SER A 203 -6.32 9.01 18.50
N ARG A 204 -7.13 8.59 19.48
CA ARG A 204 -6.67 8.45 20.87
C ARG A 204 -5.63 7.35 21.01
N MET A 205 -5.91 6.18 20.43
CA MET A 205 -5.00 5.04 20.48
C MET A 205 -3.62 5.35 19.83
N ALA A 206 -3.58 6.18 18.79
CA ALA A 206 -2.34 6.59 18.13
C ALA A 206 -1.40 7.41 19.04
N VAL A 207 -1.92 7.99 20.12
CA VAL A 207 -1.18 8.80 21.08
C VAL A 207 -1.32 8.26 22.52
N LEU A 208 -1.12 6.96 22.69
CA LEU A 208 -1.07 6.28 24.01
C LEU A 208 -2.44 6.17 24.73
N GLY A 209 -3.55 6.25 24.01
CA GLY A 209 -4.90 6.23 24.61
C GLY A 209 -5.22 7.49 25.43
N ILE A 210 -4.47 8.56 25.22
CA ILE A 210 -4.67 9.85 25.89
C ILE A 210 -5.87 10.57 25.27
N ASP A 211 -6.73 11.14 26.13
CA ASP A 211 -7.97 11.83 25.75
C ASP A 211 -7.76 13.14 24.96
N SER A 212 -6.52 13.66 24.92
CA SER A 212 -6.18 14.94 24.29
C SER A 212 -4.76 14.93 23.70
N THR A 213 -4.55 15.64 22.59
CA THR A 213 -3.20 15.76 21.97
C THR A 213 -2.31 16.73 22.77
N ALA A 214 -0.98 16.51 22.70
CA ALA A 214 -0.01 17.41 23.35
C ALA A 214 -0.14 18.85 22.82
N TRP A 215 -0.36 19.02 21.51
CA TRP A 215 -0.58 20.32 20.88
C TRP A 215 -1.87 20.98 21.37
N GLY A 216 -3.00 20.27 21.36
CA GLY A 216 -4.28 20.81 21.83
C GLY A 216 -4.29 21.19 23.30
N ARG A 217 -3.49 20.51 24.14
CA ARG A 217 -3.36 20.87 25.56
C ARG A 217 -2.69 22.20 25.81
N LEU A 218 -1.81 22.68 24.91
CA LEU A 218 -1.14 23.99 25.07
C LEU A 218 -2.15 25.15 25.16
N GLU A 219 -3.32 24.98 24.56
CA GLU A 219 -4.40 25.97 24.56
C GLU A 219 -5.31 25.87 25.81
N THR A 220 -5.10 24.86 26.66
CA THR A 220 -5.94 24.64 27.86
C THR A 220 -5.38 25.37 29.08
N ARG A 221 -6.24 25.61 30.05
CA ARG A 221 -5.85 26.23 31.35
C ARG A 221 -4.91 25.34 32.18
N ARG A 222 -4.88 24.02 31.93
CA ARG A 222 -4.02 23.04 32.64
C ARG A 222 -3.32 22.10 31.64
N PRO A 223 -2.29 22.58 30.97
CA PRO A 223 -1.62 21.80 29.88
C PRO A 223 -1.02 20.45 30.28
N TRP A 224 -0.75 20.26 31.58
CA TRP A 224 -0.19 19.01 32.13
C TRP A 224 -1.25 17.96 32.47
N MET A 225 -2.54 18.32 32.50
CA MET A 225 -3.62 17.41 32.87
C MET A 225 -4.09 16.64 31.64
N TYR A 226 -4.11 15.33 31.73
CA TYR A 226 -4.68 14.41 30.76
C TYR A 226 -5.14 13.13 31.46
N ASP A 227 -6.00 12.36 30.80
CA ASP A 227 -6.39 11.02 31.21
C ASP A 227 -5.99 10.00 30.14
N VAL A 228 -5.76 8.76 30.56
CA VAL A 228 -5.53 7.60 29.68
C VAL A 228 -6.76 6.72 29.74
N VAL A 229 -7.58 6.79 28.70
CA VAL A 229 -8.92 6.17 28.71
C VAL A 229 -8.95 4.77 28.09
N GLU A 230 -7.90 4.38 27.38
CA GLU A 230 -7.73 3.05 26.77
C GLU A 230 -6.26 2.74 26.51
N THR A 231 -5.94 1.46 26.23
CA THR A 231 -4.59 1.09 25.78
C THR A 231 -4.34 1.66 24.39
N GLY A 232 -3.20 2.32 24.21
CA GLY A 232 -2.82 2.91 22.95
C GLY A 232 -1.34 2.71 22.60
N PHE A 233 -0.96 3.29 21.46
CA PHE A 233 0.35 3.15 20.84
C PHE A 233 0.99 4.53 20.62
N ARG A 234 2.24 4.58 20.22
CA ARG A 234 2.90 5.82 19.84
C ARG A 234 3.14 5.84 18.33
N TYR A 235 2.06 6.04 17.57
CA TYR A 235 2.02 5.89 16.11
C TYR A 235 1.81 7.19 15.34
N HIS A 236 1.67 8.32 16.00
CA HIS A 236 1.47 9.62 15.36
C HIS A 236 2.63 10.02 14.45
N MET A 237 2.32 10.70 13.36
CA MET A 237 3.29 11.23 12.39
C MET A 237 3.92 12.52 12.93
N PRO A 238 5.25 12.71 12.89
CA PRO A 238 5.90 13.97 13.21
C PRO A 238 5.81 14.97 12.05
N ASN A 239 5.88 16.28 12.37
CA ASN A 239 5.77 17.39 11.41
C ASN A 239 6.79 17.32 10.28
N PHE A 240 8.03 16.90 10.51
CA PHE A 240 9.05 16.85 9.46
C PHE A 240 8.75 15.78 8.40
N CYS A 241 8.12 14.65 8.77
CA CYS A 241 7.61 13.67 7.82
C CYS A 241 6.44 14.25 7.01
N ALA A 242 5.49 14.90 7.68
CA ALA A 242 4.36 15.57 7.02
C ALA A 242 4.83 16.64 6.02
N ALA A 243 5.87 17.41 6.36
CA ALA A 243 6.47 18.43 5.50
C ALA A 243 7.02 17.84 4.19
N ILE A 244 7.70 16.69 4.25
CA ILE A 244 8.13 15.94 3.06
C ILE A 244 6.93 15.57 2.20
N GLY A 245 5.88 15.02 2.83
CA GLY A 245 4.65 14.63 2.13
C GLY A 245 3.97 15.80 1.42
N LEU A 246 3.90 16.96 2.04
CA LEU A 246 3.33 18.16 1.44
C LEU A 246 4.10 18.58 0.17
N ALA A 247 5.43 18.58 0.21
CA ALA A 247 6.25 18.87 -0.97
C ALA A 247 6.02 17.83 -2.09
N GLN A 248 5.91 16.55 -1.75
CA GLN A 248 5.61 15.48 -2.71
C GLN A 248 4.23 15.67 -3.36
N LEU A 249 3.23 16.12 -2.61
CA LEU A 249 1.88 16.37 -3.11
C LEU A 249 1.80 17.53 -4.13
N GLU A 250 2.74 18.48 -4.09
CA GLU A 250 2.84 19.58 -5.08
C GLU A 250 3.13 19.04 -6.49
N ARG A 251 3.82 17.88 -6.59
CA ARG A 251 4.16 17.23 -7.86
C ARG A 251 3.35 15.97 -8.15
N PHE A 252 2.26 15.77 -7.44
CA PHE A 252 1.46 14.54 -7.50
C PHE A 252 1.03 14.17 -8.92
N ASP A 253 0.45 15.13 -9.66
CA ASP A 253 -0.07 14.88 -11.01
C ASP A 253 1.06 14.62 -12.03
N GLU A 254 2.19 15.29 -11.90
CA GLU A 254 3.39 15.07 -12.69
C GLU A 254 3.93 13.64 -12.49
N HIS A 255 4.08 13.21 -11.23
CA HIS A 255 4.55 11.88 -10.88
C HIS A 255 3.60 10.78 -11.39
N ARG A 256 2.29 11.01 -11.23
CA ARG A 256 1.25 10.10 -11.73
C ARG A 256 1.32 9.96 -13.24
N ALA A 257 1.32 11.07 -13.97
CA ALA A 257 1.39 11.08 -15.43
C ALA A 257 2.66 10.39 -15.95
N ARG A 258 3.82 10.60 -15.29
CA ARG A 258 5.07 9.94 -15.70
C ARG A 258 4.99 8.42 -15.53
N LYS A 259 4.57 7.92 -14.38
CA LYS A 259 4.42 6.46 -14.17
C LYS A 259 3.39 5.85 -15.11
N GLN A 260 2.29 6.54 -15.38
CA GLN A 260 1.29 6.10 -16.35
C GLN A 260 1.89 5.95 -17.74
N SER A 261 2.63 6.95 -18.21
CA SER A 261 3.33 6.93 -19.51
C SER A 261 4.33 5.79 -19.60
N VAL A 262 5.16 5.59 -18.58
CA VAL A 262 6.14 4.49 -18.53
C VAL A 262 5.45 3.13 -18.59
N LEU A 263 4.41 2.92 -17.78
CA LEU A 263 3.68 1.66 -17.77
C LEU A 263 2.95 1.39 -19.09
N ALA A 264 2.33 2.39 -19.69
CA ALA A 264 1.69 2.28 -21.01
C ALA A 264 2.70 1.86 -22.08
N ARG A 265 3.91 2.45 -22.07
CA ARG A 265 4.99 2.08 -22.99
C ARG A 265 5.42 0.62 -22.79
N TYR A 266 5.51 0.15 -21.55
CA TYR A 266 5.83 -1.27 -21.28
C TYR A 266 4.70 -2.20 -21.77
N GLN A 267 3.44 -1.89 -21.47
CA GLN A 267 2.29 -2.69 -21.91
C GLN A 267 2.21 -2.81 -23.42
N GLU A 268 2.46 -1.72 -24.15
CA GLU A 268 2.53 -1.73 -25.61
C GLU A 268 3.69 -2.57 -26.14
N THR A 269 4.90 -2.36 -25.57
CA THR A 269 6.13 -2.93 -26.12
C THR A 269 6.31 -4.41 -25.80
N PHE A 270 5.82 -4.87 -24.65
CA PHE A 270 6.07 -6.23 -24.15
C PHE A 270 4.92 -7.20 -24.39
N ARG A 271 3.81 -6.73 -24.95
CA ARG A 271 2.59 -7.55 -25.20
C ARG A 271 2.87 -8.85 -25.92
N ASP A 272 3.72 -8.82 -26.94
CA ASP A 272 3.96 -9.95 -27.85
C ASP A 272 5.28 -10.70 -27.56
N LEU A 273 5.90 -10.48 -26.40
CA LEU A 273 7.12 -11.20 -26.02
C LEU A 273 6.78 -12.60 -25.51
N PRO A 274 7.23 -13.69 -26.16
CA PRO A 274 6.78 -15.04 -25.88
C PRO A 274 7.28 -15.61 -24.53
N TYR A 275 8.27 -14.98 -23.90
CA TYR A 275 8.90 -15.44 -22.65
C TYR A 275 8.47 -14.59 -21.44
N LEU A 276 7.63 -13.57 -21.67
CA LEU A 276 7.22 -12.63 -20.66
C LEU A 276 5.73 -12.33 -20.81
N GLU A 277 4.98 -12.45 -19.73
CA GLU A 277 3.59 -12.05 -19.65
C GLU A 277 3.49 -10.73 -18.89
N MET A 278 3.21 -9.63 -19.58
CA MET A 278 2.96 -8.34 -18.94
C MET A 278 1.59 -8.33 -18.28
N ARG A 279 1.54 -8.05 -16.98
CA ARG A 279 0.27 -7.90 -16.26
C ARG A 279 -0.30 -6.52 -16.51
N GLU A 280 -1.24 -6.44 -17.44
CA GLU A 280 -1.92 -5.19 -17.80
C GLU A 280 -2.76 -4.62 -16.67
N MET A 281 -2.94 -3.29 -16.68
CA MET A 281 -3.88 -2.55 -15.85
C MET A 281 -4.36 -1.31 -16.61
N PRO A 282 -5.56 -0.78 -16.26
CA PRO A 282 -6.07 0.46 -16.87
C PRO A 282 -5.27 1.67 -16.36
N VAL A 283 -4.24 2.07 -17.12
CA VAL A 283 -3.27 3.10 -16.68
C VAL A 283 -3.94 4.44 -16.37
N GLU A 284 -5.01 4.80 -17.10
CA GLU A 284 -5.73 6.08 -16.94
C GLU A 284 -6.40 6.23 -15.57
N ARG A 285 -6.75 5.10 -14.93
CA ARG A 285 -7.42 5.08 -13.61
C ARG A 285 -6.47 4.80 -12.46
N CYS A 286 -5.26 4.33 -12.74
CA CYS A 286 -4.31 3.94 -11.71
C CYS A 286 -3.20 4.99 -11.55
N PHE A 287 -2.71 5.14 -10.33
CA PHE A 287 -1.37 5.62 -10.09
C PHE A 287 -0.49 4.38 -9.91
N PRO A 288 0.17 3.89 -10.97
CA PRO A 288 0.81 2.56 -10.93
C PRO A 288 1.94 2.54 -9.91
N PHE A 289 1.98 1.47 -9.11
CA PHE A 289 3.06 1.27 -8.14
C PHE A 289 4.11 0.27 -8.64
N LEU A 290 3.68 -0.82 -9.32
CA LEU A 290 4.55 -1.85 -9.87
C LEU A 290 4.27 -2.07 -11.36
N ALA A 291 5.32 -2.16 -12.16
CA ALA A 291 5.28 -2.72 -13.50
C ALA A 291 5.58 -4.23 -13.41
N LEU A 292 4.53 -5.03 -13.27
CA LEU A 292 4.61 -6.46 -12.99
C LEU A 292 4.64 -7.29 -14.26
N VAL A 293 5.59 -8.19 -14.33
CA VAL A 293 5.73 -9.21 -15.39
C VAL A 293 5.83 -10.59 -14.77
N LEU A 294 5.36 -11.61 -15.48
CA LEU A 294 5.58 -13.02 -15.16
C LEU A 294 6.58 -13.59 -16.16
N VAL A 295 7.64 -14.20 -15.67
CA VAL A 295 8.72 -14.75 -16.48
C VAL A 295 9.05 -16.15 -16.01
N ASP A 296 9.01 -17.15 -16.89
CA ASP A 296 9.21 -18.55 -16.51
C ASP A 296 10.63 -18.82 -15.97
N GLU A 297 11.65 -18.16 -16.54
CA GLU A 297 13.04 -18.22 -16.10
C GLU A 297 13.41 -16.98 -15.26
N ARG A 298 12.57 -16.64 -14.25
CA ARG A 298 12.67 -15.37 -13.51
C ARG A 298 14.09 -15.06 -13.02
N ASP A 299 14.76 -15.97 -12.35
CA ASP A 299 16.06 -15.70 -11.73
C ASP A 299 17.15 -15.44 -12.77
N ARG A 300 17.08 -16.13 -13.93
CA ARG A 300 17.94 -15.87 -15.08
C ARG A 300 17.62 -14.53 -15.73
N PHE A 301 16.32 -14.22 -15.89
CA PHE A 301 15.89 -12.92 -16.39
C PHE A 301 16.41 -11.79 -15.50
N MET A 302 16.24 -11.89 -14.19
CA MET A 302 16.72 -10.89 -13.22
C MET A 302 18.25 -10.71 -13.31
N SER A 303 19.01 -11.80 -13.45
CA SER A 303 20.47 -11.76 -13.64
C SER A 303 20.83 -11.06 -14.95
N GLY A 304 20.15 -11.40 -16.05
CA GLY A 304 20.35 -10.77 -17.34
C GLY A 304 19.98 -9.29 -17.39
N MET A 305 18.94 -8.88 -16.67
CA MET A 305 18.59 -7.46 -16.51
C MET A 305 19.68 -6.71 -15.73
N LYS A 306 20.18 -7.30 -14.65
CA LYS A 306 21.26 -6.71 -13.84
C LYS A 306 22.53 -6.48 -14.66
N GLU A 307 22.93 -7.44 -15.49
CA GLU A 307 24.08 -7.32 -16.41
C GLU A 307 23.91 -6.16 -17.40
N ARG A 308 22.66 -5.83 -17.78
CA ARG A 308 22.31 -4.72 -18.67
C ARG A 308 22.05 -3.40 -17.93
N GLY A 309 22.36 -3.34 -16.62
CA GLY A 309 22.20 -2.13 -15.82
C GLY A 309 20.76 -1.84 -15.36
N VAL A 310 19.86 -2.84 -15.43
CA VAL A 310 18.45 -2.74 -15.02
C VAL A 310 18.23 -3.53 -13.74
N GLY A 311 17.81 -2.87 -12.68
CA GLY A 311 17.36 -3.50 -11.44
C GLY A 311 15.96 -4.08 -11.60
N THR A 312 15.74 -5.25 -10.99
CA THR A 312 14.44 -5.93 -10.96
C THR A 312 14.13 -6.37 -9.53
N GLY A 313 12.87 -6.61 -9.22
CA GLY A 313 12.44 -7.01 -7.87
C GLY A 313 11.39 -8.10 -7.87
N VAL A 314 11.19 -8.74 -6.72
CA VAL A 314 10.11 -9.71 -6.50
C VAL A 314 9.11 -9.11 -5.52
N HIS A 315 7.92 -8.79 -5.97
CA HIS A 315 6.84 -8.21 -5.17
C HIS A 315 5.57 -9.05 -5.30
N TYR A 316 5.37 -10.08 -4.44
CA TYR A 316 6.20 -10.42 -3.27
C TYR A 316 6.38 -11.94 -3.16
N ILE A 317 7.23 -12.38 -2.22
CA ILE A 317 7.18 -13.77 -1.77
C ILE A 317 5.84 -13.95 -1.04
N PRO A 318 4.97 -14.91 -1.47
CA PRO A 318 3.69 -15.12 -0.82
C PRO A 318 3.82 -15.38 0.67
N SER A 319 2.95 -14.79 1.47
CA SER A 319 3.04 -14.81 2.94
C SER A 319 3.02 -16.23 3.52
N HIS A 320 2.29 -17.19 2.92
CA HIS A 320 2.27 -18.59 3.36
C HIS A 320 3.59 -19.34 3.13
N ARG A 321 4.50 -18.84 2.28
CA ARG A 321 5.86 -19.38 2.11
C ARG A 321 6.81 -18.92 3.21
N LEU A 322 6.42 -17.91 4.01
CA LEU A 322 7.22 -17.39 5.11
C LEU A 322 7.00 -18.22 6.38
N SER A 323 8.05 -18.51 7.11
CA SER A 323 8.04 -19.45 8.27
C SER A 323 6.96 -19.11 9.30
N ARG A 324 6.71 -17.81 9.57
CA ARG A 324 5.73 -17.35 10.56
C ARG A 324 4.28 -17.64 10.16
N PHE A 325 3.99 -17.72 8.87
CA PHE A 325 2.63 -17.79 8.32
C PHE A 325 2.35 -19.08 7.53
N ARG A 326 3.22 -20.06 7.63
CA ARG A 326 3.14 -21.34 6.88
C ARG A 326 1.80 -22.05 7.08
N ASP A 327 1.25 -21.98 8.29
CA ASP A 327 0.01 -22.67 8.67
C ASP A 327 -1.22 -21.73 8.60
N ALA A 328 -1.10 -20.58 7.93
CA ALA A 328 -2.16 -19.60 7.84
C ALA A 328 -2.99 -19.71 6.56
N ALA A 329 -2.63 -20.56 5.60
CA ALA A 329 -3.36 -20.74 4.34
C ALA A 329 -4.74 -21.36 4.54
N ALA A 330 -5.76 -20.78 3.90
CA ALA A 330 -7.13 -21.29 3.88
C ALA A 330 -7.34 -22.28 2.71
N GLY A 331 -6.60 -23.39 2.73
CA GLY A 331 -6.66 -24.38 1.66
C GLY A 331 -5.58 -24.17 0.58
N LYS A 332 -5.86 -24.59 -0.65
CA LYS A 332 -4.93 -24.44 -1.78
C LYS A 332 -4.94 -23.02 -2.30
N LEU A 333 -3.77 -22.50 -2.62
CA LEU A 333 -3.55 -21.16 -3.18
C LEU A 333 -3.03 -21.29 -4.61
N GLU A 334 -3.83 -21.87 -5.50
CA GLU A 334 -3.39 -22.35 -6.83
C GLU A 334 -2.90 -21.20 -7.73
N VAL A 335 -3.59 -20.07 -7.74
CA VAL A 335 -3.19 -18.90 -8.53
C VAL A 335 -1.93 -18.26 -7.94
N THR A 336 -1.91 -18.06 -6.62
CA THR A 336 -0.74 -17.49 -5.93
C THR A 336 0.51 -18.35 -6.15
N GLU A 337 0.40 -19.67 -6.00
CA GLU A 337 1.51 -20.61 -6.25
C GLU A 337 1.94 -20.63 -7.72
N GLY A 338 0.98 -20.56 -8.64
CA GLY A 338 1.26 -20.55 -10.09
C GLY A 338 2.03 -19.32 -10.57
N VAL A 339 1.97 -18.20 -9.84
CA VAL A 339 2.70 -16.96 -10.19
C VAL A 339 3.90 -16.69 -9.31
N ALA A 340 4.01 -17.29 -8.14
CA ALA A 340 5.00 -16.95 -7.11
C ALA A 340 6.45 -17.02 -7.58
N ASP A 341 6.80 -18.00 -8.42
CA ASP A 341 8.15 -18.20 -8.94
C ASP A 341 8.40 -17.48 -10.26
N ARG A 342 7.36 -16.86 -10.83
CA ARG A 342 7.40 -16.10 -12.09
C ARG A 342 7.35 -14.59 -11.90
N ILE A 343 6.85 -14.11 -10.76
CA ILE A 343 6.69 -12.68 -10.49
C ILE A 343 8.02 -11.94 -10.54
N CYS A 344 8.07 -10.90 -11.38
CA CYS A 344 9.16 -9.95 -11.45
C CYS A 344 8.61 -8.53 -11.67
N SER A 345 9.23 -7.53 -11.07
CA SER A 345 8.87 -6.11 -11.28
C SER A 345 10.01 -5.39 -11.98
N LEU A 346 9.66 -4.63 -13.00
CA LEU A 346 10.55 -3.75 -13.75
C LEU A 346 10.59 -2.35 -13.09
N PRO A 347 11.62 -1.52 -13.37
CA PRO A 347 11.67 -0.14 -12.91
C PRO A 347 10.41 0.65 -13.29
N LEU A 348 9.85 1.36 -12.32
CA LEU A 348 8.70 2.25 -12.53
C LEU A 348 8.84 3.45 -11.61
N LEU A 349 9.54 4.50 -12.10
CA LEU A 349 9.97 5.63 -11.30
C LEU A 349 9.18 6.89 -11.68
N SER A 350 8.87 7.73 -10.70
CA SER A 350 8.20 9.02 -10.94
C SER A 350 9.10 10.05 -11.65
N ASP A 351 10.42 9.87 -11.55
CA ASP A 351 11.45 10.70 -12.19
C ASP A 351 12.23 9.95 -13.29
N GLN A 352 11.69 8.83 -13.80
CA GLN A 352 12.35 8.05 -14.86
C GLN A 352 12.56 8.90 -16.11
N THR A 353 13.79 8.98 -16.61
CA THR A 353 14.04 9.71 -17.88
C THR A 353 13.65 8.87 -19.09
N ASP A 354 13.58 9.49 -20.28
CA ASP A 354 13.29 8.72 -21.50
C ASP A 354 14.44 7.80 -21.86
N GLU A 355 15.69 8.19 -21.57
CA GLU A 355 16.88 7.35 -21.76
C GLU A 355 16.83 6.13 -20.84
N GLU A 356 16.45 6.30 -19.57
CA GLU A 356 16.25 5.20 -18.63
C GLU A 356 15.12 4.26 -19.09
N LEU A 357 14.02 4.82 -19.61
CA LEU A 357 12.90 4.05 -20.13
C LEU A 357 13.32 3.19 -21.33
N GLU A 358 13.97 3.78 -22.33
CA GLU A 358 14.40 3.04 -23.53
C GLU A 358 15.50 2.00 -23.20
N LEU A 359 16.38 2.28 -22.23
CA LEU A 359 17.36 1.30 -21.75
C LEU A 359 16.65 0.07 -21.14
N VAL A 360 15.59 0.25 -20.33
CA VAL A 360 14.81 -0.87 -19.80
C VAL A 360 14.10 -1.63 -20.92
N VAL A 361 13.51 -0.92 -21.89
CA VAL A 361 12.84 -1.52 -23.04
C VAL A 361 13.81 -2.38 -23.85
N GLU A 362 14.99 -1.84 -24.17
CA GLU A 362 16.03 -2.57 -24.92
C GLU A 362 16.54 -3.78 -24.14
N ALA A 363 16.82 -3.63 -22.86
CA ALA A 363 17.29 -4.70 -21.98
C ALA A 363 16.30 -5.88 -21.96
N VAL A 364 15.01 -5.59 -21.81
CA VAL A 364 13.96 -6.62 -21.84
C VAL A 364 13.89 -7.28 -23.22
N ARG A 365 13.79 -6.52 -24.31
CA ARG A 365 13.67 -7.06 -25.67
C ARG A 365 14.87 -7.88 -26.12
N SER A 366 16.06 -7.56 -25.63
CA SER A 366 17.31 -8.27 -25.96
C SER A 366 17.57 -9.52 -25.11
N PHE A 367 16.71 -9.80 -24.13
CA PHE A 367 16.82 -11.03 -23.34
C PHE A 367 16.44 -12.24 -24.20
N VAL A 368 17.32 -13.26 -24.21
CA VAL A 368 17.10 -14.52 -24.92
C VAL A 368 16.91 -15.61 -23.86
N PRO A 369 15.71 -16.18 -23.71
CA PRO A 369 15.51 -17.34 -22.86
C PRO A 369 16.29 -18.54 -23.38
N GLU A 370 16.67 -19.48 -22.52
CA GLU A 370 17.20 -20.77 -23.00
C GLU A 370 16.08 -21.48 -23.75
N ARG A 371 16.44 -22.00 -24.94
CA ARG A 371 15.53 -22.91 -25.64
C ARG A 371 15.34 -24.12 -24.72
N THR A 372 14.21 -24.23 -24.04
CA THR A 372 13.79 -25.50 -23.46
C THR A 372 13.70 -26.48 -24.62
N GLY A 373 14.73 -27.34 -24.75
CA GLY A 373 14.72 -28.40 -25.73
C GLY A 373 13.53 -29.32 -25.38
N VAL A 374 12.43 -29.13 -26.10
CA VAL A 374 11.42 -30.15 -26.23
C VAL A 374 12.02 -31.18 -27.18
N ASN A 375 12.63 -32.23 -26.62
CA ASN A 375 12.89 -33.47 -27.32
C ASN A 375 11.65 -34.34 -27.27
#